data_39895eebc65f699ce47243f4e9fa5191
#
_entry.id   39895eebc65f699ce47243f4e9fa5191
#
_cell.length_a   1.000
_cell.length_b   1.000
_cell.length_c   1.000
_cell.angle_alpha   90.00
_cell.angle_beta   90.00
_cell.angle_gamma   90.00
#
_symmetry.space_group_name_H-M   'P 1'
#
loop_
_entity.id
_entity.type
_entity.pdbx_description
1 polymer ?
#
loop_
_entity_poly.entity_id
_entity_poly.type
_entity_poly.pdbx_seq_one_letter_code
_entity_poly.pdbx_strand_id
1 'polypeptide(L)'
;LIDLYGIAIEKIPDDDWNIRSKALLHLRAGQQAEAKDIYKRLCQKMGEKYYIWSEFADCWEDVDVKIAFLCKTLSLEKNEDFIGKIRMELARQLIKSKKYANAVVELDQYKKHYAEKGWRIDSEVDALLGQCSSVTPASDNNAALYAENISIAEEYAYEDISFTEVVLVDKWKNGNGKTMIVFVDGKAIEFATDKKRFPGLSDSHKGQVWKFKLYKDETIRTIPGDYPWQQPKKETVIKYIPLTAIPSETADWFNLPIQYGYV
;
A
#
# COMPACT_ATOMS: atom_id res chain seq x y z
N LEU A 1 -6.21 -26.40 -7.97
CA LEU A 1 -6.83 -25.07 -7.76
C LEU A 1 -5.94 -23.93 -8.24
N ILE A 2 -4.64 -23.94 -7.95
CA ILE A 2 -3.69 -22.91 -8.42
C ILE A 2 -3.74 -22.79 -9.95
N ASP A 3 -3.71 -23.93 -10.65
CA ASP A 3 -3.76 -23.98 -12.13
C ASP A 3 -5.09 -23.42 -12.68
N LEU A 4 -6.21 -23.68 -11.99
CA LEU A 4 -7.53 -23.13 -12.38
C LEU A 4 -7.55 -21.60 -12.28
N TYR A 5 -6.95 -21.03 -11.23
CA TYR A 5 -6.78 -19.58 -11.16
C TYR A 5 -5.78 -19.06 -12.20
N GLY A 6 -4.77 -19.84 -12.56
CA GLY A 6 -3.90 -19.52 -13.70
C GLY A 6 -4.69 -19.35 -14.99
N ILE A 7 -5.53 -20.32 -15.33
CA ILE A 7 -6.41 -20.28 -16.52
C ILE A 7 -7.41 -19.09 -16.44
N ALA A 8 -7.96 -18.81 -15.27
CA ALA A 8 -8.86 -17.68 -15.08
C ALA A 8 -8.16 -16.33 -15.33
N ILE A 9 -6.94 -16.18 -14.83
CA ILE A 9 -6.12 -14.97 -15.01
C ILE A 9 -5.70 -14.82 -16.48
N GLU A 10 -5.40 -15.91 -17.21
CA GLU A 10 -5.13 -15.84 -18.65
C GLU A 10 -6.34 -15.29 -19.45
N LYS A 11 -7.56 -15.64 -19.02
CA LYS A 11 -8.79 -15.15 -19.65
C LYS A 11 -9.15 -13.72 -19.26
N ILE A 12 -8.90 -13.35 -18.01
CA ILE A 12 -9.20 -12.04 -17.44
C ILE A 12 -7.98 -11.57 -16.64
N PRO A 13 -6.94 -11.04 -17.34
CA PRO A 13 -5.64 -10.70 -16.71
C PRO A 13 -5.73 -9.60 -15.63
N ASP A 14 -6.77 -8.76 -15.70
CA ASP A 14 -6.94 -7.60 -14.81
C ASP A 14 -7.86 -7.89 -13.62
N ASP A 15 -8.25 -9.15 -13.40
CA ASP A 15 -9.04 -9.53 -12.22
C ASP A 15 -8.15 -9.70 -10.98
N ASP A 16 -8.01 -8.62 -10.24
CA ASP A 16 -7.21 -8.58 -9.01
C ASP A 16 -7.68 -9.59 -7.95
N TRP A 17 -8.95 -9.98 -7.94
CA TRP A 17 -9.47 -11.01 -7.03
C TRP A 17 -8.97 -12.40 -7.37
N ASN A 18 -8.94 -12.75 -8.64
CA ASN A 18 -8.35 -14.02 -9.09
C ASN A 18 -6.85 -14.07 -8.82
N ILE A 19 -6.14 -12.96 -9.06
CA ILE A 19 -4.71 -12.82 -8.78
C ILE A 19 -4.44 -13.00 -7.27
N ARG A 20 -5.18 -12.30 -6.41
CA ARG A 20 -5.08 -12.44 -4.95
C ARG A 20 -5.42 -13.86 -4.48
N SER A 21 -6.48 -14.46 -5.02
CA SER A 21 -6.88 -15.82 -4.66
C SER A 21 -5.78 -16.84 -4.99
N LYS A 22 -5.11 -16.66 -6.13
CA LYS A 22 -3.94 -17.47 -6.51
C LYS A 22 -2.80 -17.30 -5.49
N ALA A 23 -2.49 -16.08 -5.07
CA ALA A 23 -1.46 -15.82 -4.06
C ALA A 23 -1.78 -16.50 -2.72
N LEU A 24 -3.03 -16.42 -2.24
CA LEU A 24 -3.47 -17.11 -1.04
C LEU A 24 -3.32 -18.64 -1.14
N LEU A 25 -3.56 -19.22 -2.31
CA LEU A 25 -3.37 -20.66 -2.53
C LEU A 25 -1.89 -21.04 -2.51
N HIS A 26 -0.99 -20.24 -3.09
CA HIS A 26 0.45 -20.44 -2.98
C HIS A 26 0.91 -20.41 -1.52
N LEU A 27 0.46 -19.42 -0.72
CA LEU A 27 0.75 -19.38 0.72
C LEU A 27 0.30 -20.65 1.46
N ARG A 28 -0.94 -21.10 1.23
CA ARG A 28 -1.47 -22.33 1.84
C ARG A 28 -0.75 -23.59 1.41
N ALA A 29 -0.14 -23.59 0.23
CA ALA A 29 0.68 -24.67 -0.30
C ALA A 29 2.15 -24.61 0.17
N GLY A 30 2.54 -23.60 0.98
CA GLY A 30 3.92 -23.39 1.40
C GLY A 30 4.84 -22.84 0.31
N GLN A 31 4.28 -22.38 -0.80
CA GLN A 31 5.00 -21.79 -1.94
C GLN A 31 5.16 -20.28 -1.71
N GLN A 32 6.03 -19.93 -0.73
CA GLN A 32 6.18 -18.55 -0.29
C GLN A 32 6.79 -17.62 -1.34
N ALA A 33 7.71 -18.14 -2.17
CA ALA A 33 8.37 -17.34 -3.21
C ALA A 33 7.36 -16.87 -4.27
N GLU A 34 6.53 -17.79 -4.77
CA GLU A 34 5.49 -17.51 -5.75
C GLU A 34 4.43 -16.55 -5.19
N ALA A 35 4.08 -16.72 -3.92
CA ALA A 35 3.16 -15.81 -3.25
C ALA A 35 3.75 -14.40 -3.12
N LYS A 36 5.03 -14.27 -2.76
CA LYS A 36 5.74 -12.98 -2.66
C LYS A 36 5.69 -12.20 -3.96
N ASP A 37 5.99 -12.82 -5.08
CA ASP A 37 6.00 -12.18 -6.39
C ASP A 37 4.61 -11.62 -6.76
N ILE A 38 3.55 -12.36 -6.40
CA ILE A 38 2.18 -11.92 -6.66
C ILE A 38 1.80 -10.77 -5.72
N TYR A 39 2.04 -10.91 -4.40
CA TYR A 39 1.69 -9.87 -3.42
C TYR A 39 2.46 -8.58 -3.64
N LYS A 40 3.72 -8.64 -4.08
CA LYS A 40 4.49 -7.48 -4.44
C LYS A 40 3.77 -6.63 -5.50
N ARG A 41 3.31 -7.26 -6.59
CA ARG A 41 2.53 -6.59 -7.64
C ARG A 41 1.20 -6.08 -7.13
N LEU A 42 0.51 -6.83 -6.26
CA LEU A 42 -0.74 -6.39 -5.64
C LEU A 42 -0.53 -5.16 -4.74
N CYS A 43 0.56 -5.09 -3.97
CA CYS A 43 0.91 -3.90 -3.20
C CYS A 43 1.18 -2.68 -4.09
N GLN A 44 1.80 -2.88 -5.25
CA GLN A 44 2.05 -1.81 -6.22
C GLN A 44 0.75 -1.30 -6.86
N LYS A 45 -0.18 -2.20 -7.19
CA LYS A 45 -1.46 -1.86 -7.84
C LYS A 45 -2.54 -1.42 -6.85
N MET A 46 -2.64 -2.11 -5.71
CA MET A 46 -3.71 -1.99 -4.71
C MET A 46 -3.19 -1.60 -3.33
N GLY A 47 -2.11 -0.82 -3.27
CA GLY A 47 -1.41 -0.51 -2.02
C GLY A 47 -2.22 0.29 -0.99
N GLU A 48 -3.42 0.80 -1.34
CA GLU A 48 -4.36 1.38 -0.39
C GLU A 48 -5.21 0.35 0.35
N LYS A 49 -5.17 -0.92 -0.05
CA LYS A 49 -5.95 -2.01 0.56
C LYS A 49 -5.14 -2.67 1.68
N TYR A 50 -5.54 -2.43 2.92
CA TYR A 50 -4.84 -2.92 4.11
C TYR A 50 -4.63 -4.45 4.12
N TYR A 51 -5.62 -5.22 3.66
CA TYR A 51 -5.56 -6.68 3.68
C TYR A 51 -4.48 -7.26 2.75
N ILE A 52 -4.09 -6.56 1.68
CA ILE A 52 -2.98 -6.97 0.81
C ILE A 52 -1.67 -6.97 1.59
N TRP A 53 -1.42 -5.94 2.38
CA TRP A 53 -0.22 -5.83 3.22
C TRP A 53 -0.20 -6.87 4.33
N SER A 54 -1.36 -7.13 4.95
CA SER A 54 -1.50 -8.17 5.97
C SER A 54 -1.17 -9.56 5.42
N GLU A 55 -1.70 -9.90 4.25
CA GLU A 55 -1.44 -11.18 3.59
C GLU A 55 0.00 -11.28 3.08
N PHE A 56 0.60 -10.17 2.66
CA PHE A 56 2.01 -10.15 2.26
C PHE A 56 2.93 -10.38 3.47
N ALA A 57 2.56 -9.93 4.67
CA ALA A 57 3.29 -10.25 5.89
C ALA A 57 3.44 -11.76 6.11
N ASP A 58 2.42 -12.56 5.74
CA ASP A 58 2.43 -14.01 5.90
C ASP A 58 3.44 -14.72 4.98
N CYS A 59 3.92 -14.04 3.93
CA CYS A 59 4.95 -14.57 3.05
C CYS A 59 6.36 -14.56 3.66
N TRP A 60 6.57 -13.94 4.81
CA TRP A 60 7.89 -13.72 5.40
C TRP A 60 8.04 -14.50 6.70
N GLU A 61 9.24 -15.02 6.96
CA GLU A 61 9.60 -15.63 8.23
C GLU A 61 10.32 -14.65 9.16
N ASP A 62 10.99 -13.68 8.56
CA ASP A 62 11.69 -12.62 9.30
C ASP A 62 10.70 -11.78 10.12
N VAL A 63 10.97 -11.70 11.43
CA VAL A 63 10.10 -11.06 12.41
C VAL A 63 10.01 -9.55 12.18
N ASP A 64 11.12 -8.89 11.87
CA ASP A 64 11.15 -7.44 11.70
C ASP A 64 10.48 -7.03 10.39
N VAL A 65 10.62 -7.84 9.34
CA VAL A 65 9.88 -7.65 8.08
C VAL A 65 8.38 -7.83 8.29
N LYS A 66 7.95 -8.86 9.04
CA LYS A 66 6.54 -9.03 9.41
C LYS A 66 5.99 -7.83 10.17
N ILE A 67 6.74 -7.35 11.17
CA ILE A 67 6.35 -6.14 11.92
C ILE A 67 6.13 -4.97 10.98
N ALA A 68 7.03 -4.75 10.01
CA ALA A 68 6.92 -3.66 9.07
C ALA A 68 5.63 -3.72 8.25
N PHE A 69 5.30 -4.89 7.68
CA PHE A 69 4.08 -5.08 6.90
C PHE A 69 2.80 -4.95 7.75
N LEU A 70 2.80 -5.47 8.98
CA LEU A 70 1.66 -5.34 9.90
C LEU A 70 1.47 -3.88 10.35
N CYS A 71 2.55 -3.15 10.62
CA CYS A 71 2.49 -1.71 10.90
C CYS A 71 1.90 -0.93 9.71
N LYS A 72 2.33 -1.23 8.48
CA LYS A 72 1.74 -0.64 7.26
C LYS A 72 0.25 -0.96 7.17
N THR A 73 -0.16 -2.20 7.43
CA THR A 73 -1.56 -2.63 7.46
C THR A 73 -2.39 -1.77 8.41
N LEU A 74 -1.95 -1.62 9.67
CA LEU A 74 -2.65 -0.85 10.70
C LEU A 74 -2.63 0.66 10.45
N SER A 75 -1.69 1.15 9.65
CA SER A 75 -1.69 2.55 9.21
C SER A 75 -2.79 2.87 8.19
N LEU A 76 -3.21 1.88 7.39
CA LEU A 76 -4.17 2.03 6.30
C LEU A 76 -5.62 1.86 6.74
N GLU A 77 -5.90 0.92 7.66
CA GLU A 77 -7.25 0.66 8.16
C GLU A 77 -7.46 1.31 9.53
N LYS A 78 -8.55 2.04 9.66
CA LYS A 78 -8.93 2.73 10.91
C LYS A 78 -10.14 2.12 11.59
N ASN A 79 -10.84 1.22 10.90
CA ASN A 79 -11.98 0.52 11.49
C ASN A 79 -11.47 -0.69 12.31
N GLU A 80 -11.53 -0.52 13.63
CA GLU A 80 -11.07 -1.52 14.60
C GLU A 80 -11.81 -2.86 14.47
N ASP A 81 -13.02 -2.89 13.88
CA ASP A 81 -13.78 -4.11 13.66
C ASP A 81 -13.07 -5.09 12.72
N PHE A 82 -12.18 -4.60 11.84
CA PHE A 82 -11.48 -5.42 10.85
C PHE A 82 -10.05 -5.79 11.23
N ILE A 83 -9.44 -5.09 12.18
CA ILE A 83 -8.00 -5.20 12.46
C ILE A 83 -7.62 -5.95 13.73
N GLY A 84 -8.60 -6.46 14.49
CA GLY A 84 -8.33 -7.16 15.76
C GLY A 84 -7.32 -8.31 15.62
N LYS A 85 -7.50 -9.19 14.62
CA LYS A 85 -6.55 -10.30 14.37
C LYS A 85 -5.16 -9.80 13.96
N ILE A 86 -5.09 -8.66 13.27
CA ILE A 86 -3.85 -8.06 12.81
C ILE A 86 -3.08 -7.48 14.02
N ARG A 87 -3.77 -6.82 14.96
CA ARG A 87 -3.17 -6.36 16.23
C ARG A 87 -2.60 -7.51 17.04
N MET A 88 -3.36 -8.61 17.14
CA MET A 88 -2.90 -9.82 17.83
C MET A 88 -1.62 -10.38 17.19
N GLU A 89 -1.59 -10.45 15.85
CA GLU A 89 -0.43 -10.95 15.15
C GLU A 89 0.78 -10.00 15.30
N LEU A 90 0.57 -8.68 15.20
CA LEU A 90 1.63 -7.70 15.46
C LEU A 90 2.16 -7.85 16.89
N ALA A 91 1.29 -8.01 17.89
CA ALA A 91 1.72 -8.21 19.28
C ALA A 91 2.59 -9.47 19.44
N ARG A 92 2.24 -10.59 18.81
CA ARG A 92 3.07 -11.80 18.80
C ARG A 92 4.46 -11.55 18.21
N GLN A 93 4.55 -10.84 17.09
CA GLN A 93 5.83 -10.54 16.45
C GLN A 93 6.65 -9.55 17.31
N LEU A 94 6.00 -8.55 17.91
CA LEU A 94 6.66 -7.61 18.83
C LEU A 94 7.22 -8.31 20.08
N ILE A 95 6.52 -9.30 20.64
CA ILE A 95 7.02 -10.12 21.75
C ILE A 95 8.26 -10.92 21.32
N LYS A 96 8.22 -11.56 20.14
CA LYS A 96 9.37 -12.27 19.57
C LYS A 96 10.58 -11.36 19.38
N SER A 97 10.37 -10.12 18.97
CA SER A 97 11.39 -9.07 18.82
C SER A 97 11.74 -8.36 20.14
N LYS A 98 11.20 -8.81 21.29
CA LYS A 98 11.39 -8.21 22.63
C LYS A 98 10.92 -6.75 22.76
N LYS A 99 10.07 -6.28 21.86
CA LYS A 99 9.44 -4.96 21.91
C LYS A 99 8.16 -5.01 22.78
N TYR A 100 8.32 -5.42 24.03
CA TYR A 100 7.20 -5.74 24.94
C TYR A 100 6.26 -4.56 25.20
N ALA A 101 6.80 -3.34 25.37
CA ALA A 101 5.98 -2.14 25.57
C ALA A 101 5.00 -1.90 24.41
N ASN A 102 5.47 -2.05 23.18
CA ASN A 102 4.65 -1.90 21.99
C ASN A 102 3.62 -3.04 21.86
N ALA A 103 4.00 -4.27 22.27
CA ALA A 103 3.06 -5.39 22.26
C ALA A 103 1.90 -5.17 23.24
N VAL A 104 2.17 -4.64 24.44
CA VAL A 104 1.12 -4.31 25.43
C VAL A 104 0.14 -3.31 24.84
N VAL A 105 0.61 -2.27 24.15
CA VAL A 105 -0.25 -1.26 23.51
C VAL A 105 -1.22 -1.91 22.52
N GLU A 106 -0.74 -2.83 21.66
CA GLU A 106 -1.62 -3.50 20.68
C GLU A 106 -2.67 -4.40 21.37
N LEU A 107 -2.25 -5.12 22.41
CA LEU A 107 -3.14 -6.02 23.15
C LEU A 107 -4.19 -5.23 23.94
N ASP A 108 -3.83 -4.12 24.55
CA ASP A 108 -4.76 -3.26 25.29
C ASP A 108 -5.78 -2.60 24.37
N GLN A 109 -5.34 -2.13 23.18
CA GLN A 109 -6.26 -1.59 22.18
C GLN A 109 -7.23 -2.66 21.68
N TYR A 110 -6.74 -3.88 21.42
CA TYR A 110 -7.59 -5.03 21.10
C TYR A 110 -8.61 -5.32 22.19
N LYS A 111 -8.16 -5.48 23.46
CA LYS A 111 -9.05 -5.76 24.61
C LYS A 111 -10.11 -4.69 24.78
N LYS A 112 -9.70 -3.42 24.74
CA LYS A 112 -10.60 -2.28 24.90
C LYS A 112 -11.71 -2.31 23.86
N HIS A 113 -11.34 -2.43 22.58
CA HIS A 113 -12.32 -2.44 21.50
C HIS A 113 -13.30 -3.61 21.59
N TYR A 114 -12.80 -4.84 21.86
CA TYR A 114 -13.65 -6.02 21.98
C TYR A 114 -14.58 -5.95 23.21
N ALA A 115 -14.10 -5.39 24.32
CA ALA A 115 -14.93 -5.15 25.50
C ALA A 115 -16.03 -4.10 25.23
N GLU A 116 -15.73 -3.01 24.54
CA GLU A 116 -16.70 -1.97 24.16
C GLU A 116 -17.80 -2.52 23.24
N LYS A 117 -17.48 -3.48 22.38
CA LYS A 117 -18.43 -4.15 21.48
C LYS A 117 -19.17 -5.31 22.14
N GLY A 118 -18.79 -5.73 23.34
CA GLY A 118 -19.30 -6.95 23.97
C GLY A 118 -18.88 -8.24 23.25
N TRP A 119 -17.80 -8.19 22.49
CA TRP A 119 -17.28 -9.35 21.77
C TRP A 119 -16.40 -10.21 22.67
N ARG A 120 -16.34 -11.50 22.35
CA ARG A 120 -15.47 -12.41 23.07
C ARG A 120 -14.00 -12.05 22.83
N ILE A 121 -13.29 -11.76 23.93
CA ILE A 121 -11.84 -11.57 23.91
C ILE A 121 -11.18 -12.94 23.75
N ASP A 122 -10.17 -13.03 22.89
CA ASP A 122 -9.39 -14.26 22.71
C ASP A 122 -8.63 -14.57 24.00
N SER A 123 -8.68 -15.85 24.43
CA SER A 123 -8.01 -16.31 25.66
C SER A 123 -6.47 -16.20 25.58
N GLU A 124 -5.89 -16.13 24.39
CA GLU A 124 -4.46 -15.95 24.18
C GLU A 124 -3.97 -14.57 24.65
N VAL A 125 -4.84 -13.55 24.67
CA VAL A 125 -4.47 -12.17 25.03
C VAL A 125 -3.85 -12.09 26.41
N ASP A 126 -4.45 -12.77 27.41
CA ASP A 126 -3.94 -12.74 28.79
C ASP A 126 -2.60 -13.49 28.90
N ALA A 127 -2.39 -14.55 28.13
CA ALA A 127 -1.11 -15.24 28.07
C ALA A 127 0.00 -14.37 27.43
N LEU A 128 -0.32 -13.61 26.38
CA LEU A 128 0.60 -12.68 25.74
C LEU A 128 0.94 -11.49 26.66
N LEU A 129 -0.07 -10.92 27.35
CA LEU A 129 0.15 -9.87 28.35
C LEU A 129 1.01 -10.37 29.51
N GLY A 130 0.81 -11.63 29.95
CA GLY A 130 1.65 -12.27 30.97
C GLY A 130 3.14 -12.31 30.58
N GLN A 131 3.48 -12.47 29.32
CA GLN A 131 4.85 -12.41 28.81
C GLN A 131 5.44 -11.00 28.87
N CYS A 132 4.61 -9.96 28.91
CA CYS A 132 4.98 -8.55 28.95
C CYS A 132 4.86 -7.93 30.36
N SER A 133 4.54 -8.71 31.42
CA SER A 133 4.10 -8.24 32.74
C SER A 133 5.07 -7.33 33.48
N SER A 134 6.36 -7.28 33.08
CA SER A 134 7.38 -6.42 33.70
C SER A 134 7.53 -5.05 33.04
N VAL A 135 6.73 -4.73 32.02
CA VAL A 135 6.93 -3.52 31.21
C VAL A 135 5.65 -2.66 31.20
N THR A 136 5.83 -1.38 31.49
CA THR A 136 4.75 -0.37 31.33
C THR A 136 5.03 0.41 30.06
N PRO A 137 4.05 0.53 29.13
CA PRO A 137 4.20 1.35 27.93
C PRO A 137 4.39 2.82 28.28
N ALA A 138 5.27 3.50 27.54
CA ALA A 138 5.48 4.95 27.66
C ALA A 138 4.41 5.76 26.91
N SER A 139 3.62 5.11 26.05
CA SER A 139 2.57 5.72 25.22
C SER A 139 1.37 4.78 25.14
N ASP A 140 0.19 5.33 24.93
CA ASP A 140 -1.06 4.61 24.71
C ASP A 140 -1.28 4.19 23.23
N ASN A 141 -0.34 4.52 22.34
CA ASN A 141 -0.38 4.17 20.93
C ASN A 141 1.00 3.87 20.35
N ASN A 142 1.01 3.20 19.22
CA ASN A 142 2.22 2.80 18.49
C ASN A 142 2.48 3.66 17.23
N ALA A 143 2.03 4.92 17.20
CA ALA A 143 2.16 5.76 16.01
C ALA A 143 3.63 5.93 15.55
N ALA A 144 4.57 6.10 16.48
CA ALA A 144 6.00 6.19 16.18
C ALA A 144 6.53 4.88 15.58
N LEU A 145 6.19 3.73 16.17
CA LEU A 145 6.55 2.41 15.64
C LEU A 145 6.02 2.23 14.21
N TYR A 146 4.76 2.63 13.97
CA TYR A 146 4.18 2.51 12.63
C TYR A 146 4.92 3.40 11.63
N ALA A 147 5.21 4.66 11.99
CA ALA A 147 5.92 5.59 11.11
C ALA A 147 7.31 5.08 10.70
N GLU A 148 8.05 4.50 11.64
CA GLU A 148 9.38 3.90 11.38
C GLU A 148 9.29 2.68 10.45
N ASN A 149 8.26 1.87 10.59
CA ASN A 149 8.15 0.59 9.88
C ASN A 149 7.47 0.68 8.51
N ILE A 150 6.67 1.73 8.25
CA ILE A 150 5.99 1.91 6.96
C ILE A 150 7.00 1.99 5.81
N SER A 151 8.08 2.76 5.97
CA SER A 151 9.11 2.92 4.94
C SER A 151 9.81 1.59 4.62
N ILE A 152 10.04 0.75 5.63
CA ILE A 152 10.64 -0.58 5.46
C ILE A 152 9.71 -1.48 4.63
N ALA A 153 8.41 -1.54 4.98
CA ALA A 153 7.43 -2.33 4.21
C ALA A 153 7.33 -1.86 2.75
N GLU A 154 7.34 -0.54 2.52
CA GLU A 154 7.29 0.04 1.18
C GLU A 154 8.58 -0.23 0.39
N GLU A 155 9.74 -0.26 1.03
CA GLU A 155 11.01 -0.62 0.40
C GLU A 155 10.95 -2.04 -0.17
N TYR A 156 10.53 -3.01 0.62
CA TYR A 156 10.35 -4.40 0.16
C TYR A 156 9.31 -4.54 -0.96
N ALA A 157 8.19 -3.83 -0.86
CA ALA A 157 7.12 -3.92 -1.85
C ALA A 157 7.46 -3.22 -3.18
N TYR A 158 8.34 -2.20 -3.15
CA TYR A 158 8.64 -1.33 -4.28
C TYR A 158 10.11 -1.33 -4.68
N GLU A 159 10.90 -2.34 -4.28
CA GLU A 159 12.36 -2.40 -4.52
C GLU A 159 12.71 -2.42 -6.01
N ASP A 160 11.86 -3.03 -6.84
CA ASP A 160 12.03 -3.17 -8.29
C ASP A 160 11.59 -1.92 -9.08
N ILE A 161 11.02 -0.91 -8.42
CA ILE A 161 10.55 0.32 -9.06
C ILE A 161 11.55 1.44 -8.82
N SER A 162 12.13 1.93 -9.90
CA SER A 162 13.03 3.07 -9.88
C SER A 162 12.28 4.39 -9.69
N PHE A 163 12.96 5.38 -9.12
CA PHE A 163 12.45 6.75 -9.06
C PHE A 163 12.46 7.40 -10.43
N THR A 164 11.37 8.09 -10.75
CA THR A 164 11.22 8.92 -11.95
C THR A 164 11.03 10.37 -11.53
N GLU A 165 11.78 11.29 -12.14
CA GLU A 165 11.59 12.72 -11.93
C GLU A 165 10.39 13.21 -12.72
N VAL A 166 9.54 13.98 -12.05
CA VAL A 166 8.32 14.57 -12.60
C VAL A 166 8.14 15.97 -12.06
N VAL A 167 7.48 16.81 -12.83
CA VAL A 167 7.24 18.23 -12.51
C VAL A 167 5.80 18.42 -12.09
N LEU A 168 5.56 19.16 -11.03
CA LEU A 168 4.23 19.59 -10.63
C LEU A 168 3.74 20.69 -11.59
N VAL A 169 2.72 20.40 -12.37
CA VAL A 169 2.19 21.34 -13.39
C VAL A 169 0.88 21.99 -13.00
N ASP A 170 0.07 21.32 -12.20
CA ASP A 170 -1.23 21.89 -11.81
C ASP A 170 -1.74 21.41 -10.44
N LYS A 171 -2.62 22.24 -9.85
CA LYS A 171 -3.40 21.92 -8.66
C LYS A 171 -4.84 22.35 -8.87
N TRP A 172 -5.78 21.45 -8.68
CA TRP A 172 -7.21 21.72 -8.81
C TRP A 172 -8.02 21.01 -7.73
N LYS A 173 -9.26 21.45 -7.53
CA LYS A 173 -10.17 20.79 -6.59
C LYS A 173 -11.15 19.90 -7.36
N ASN A 174 -11.25 18.65 -6.96
CA ASN A 174 -12.27 17.76 -7.53
C ASN A 174 -13.66 18.07 -6.97
N GLY A 175 -14.71 17.42 -7.50
CA GLY A 175 -16.09 17.62 -7.09
C GLY A 175 -16.38 17.42 -5.58
N ASN A 176 -15.51 16.69 -4.88
CA ASN A 176 -15.57 16.48 -3.43
C ASN A 176 -14.73 17.49 -2.63
N GLY A 177 -14.25 18.56 -3.26
CA GLY A 177 -13.41 19.58 -2.63
C GLY A 177 -11.97 19.16 -2.31
N LYS A 178 -11.54 17.98 -2.70
CA LYS A 178 -10.20 17.43 -2.50
C LYS A 178 -9.23 18.06 -3.48
N THR A 179 -8.11 18.59 -3.01
CA THR A 179 -7.05 19.14 -3.87
C THR A 179 -6.30 17.99 -4.54
N MET A 180 -6.36 17.97 -5.85
CA MET A 180 -5.58 17.10 -6.73
C MET A 180 -4.35 17.85 -7.20
N ILE A 181 -3.23 17.14 -7.29
CA ILE A 181 -1.92 17.67 -7.70
C ILE A 181 -1.48 16.85 -8.90
N VAL A 182 -1.22 17.53 -10.02
CA VAL A 182 -0.91 16.91 -11.32
C VAL A 182 0.59 16.99 -11.58
N PHE A 183 1.15 15.86 -11.98
CA PHE A 183 2.56 15.70 -12.33
C PHE A 183 2.73 15.17 -13.73
N VAL A 184 3.79 15.60 -14.40
CA VAL A 184 4.20 15.14 -15.74
C VAL A 184 5.71 14.94 -15.79
N ASP A 185 6.19 14.04 -16.69
CA ASP A 185 7.63 13.91 -17.00
C ASP A 185 8.05 14.64 -18.29
N GLY A 186 7.11 15.29 -18.96
CA GLY A 186 7.33 15.97 -20.24
C GLY A 186 7.40 15.03 -21.46
N LYS A 187 7.10 13.73 -21.29
CA LYS A 187 7.11 12.73 -22.37
C LYS A 187 5.78 11.99 -22.46
N ALA A 188 5.55 11.04 -21.56
CA ALA A 188 4.39 10.16 -21.61
C ALA A 188 3.73 9.94 -20.24
N ILE A 189 4.38 10.36 -19.15
CA ILE A 189 3.88 10.16 -17.79
C ILE A 189 3.06 11.39 -17.40
N GLU A 190 1.79 11.14 -17.11
CA GLU A 190 0.90 12.10 -16.46
C GLU A 190 0.09 11.36 -15.39
N PHE A 191 0.02 11.92 -14.20
CA PHE A 191 -0.81 11.41 -13.13
C PHE A 191 -1.24 12.50 -12.16
N ALA A 192 -2.33 12.25 -11.44
CA ALA A 192 -2.79 13.10 -10.36
C ALA A 192 -2.80 12.35 -9.03
N THR A 193 -2.38 13.03 -7.99
CA THR A 193 -2.43 12.52 -6.61
C THR A 193 -2.92 13.59 -5.64
N ASP A 194 -2.99 13.31 -4.38
CA ASP A 194 -3.44 14.24 -3.35
C ASP A 194 -2.51 14.28 -2.13
N LYS A 195 -2.60 15.38 -1.39
CA LYS A 195 -1.78 15.59 -0.18
C LYS A 195 -2.10 14.63 0.97
N LYS A 196 -3.27 13.97 0.97
CA LYS A 196 -3.60 13.00 2.00
C LYS A 196 -2.74 11.74 1.82
N ARG A 197 -2.51 11.34 0.56
CA ARG A 197 -1.64 10.21 0.23
C ARG A 197 -0.16 10.54 0.45
N PHE A 198 0.23 11.77 0.10
CA PHE A 198 1.60 12.26 0.24
C PHE A 198 1.62 13.61 0.98
N PRO A 199 1.65 13.60 2.31
CA PRO A 199 1.59 14.83 3.11
C PRO A 199 2.69 15.84 2.78
N GLY A 200 3.88 15.38 2.37
CA GLY A 200 4.98 16.25 1.94
C GLY A 200 4.66 17.15 0.75
N LEU A 201 3.61 16.84 -0.02
CA LEU A 201 3.15 17.68 -1.13
C LEU A 201 2.33 18.90 -0.69
N SER A 202 2.07 19.08 0.61
CA SER A 202 1.22 20.20 1.09
C SER A 202 1.73 21.56 0.66
N ASP A 203 3.04 21.78 0.80
CA ASP A 203 3.71 23.06 0.53
C ASP A 203 4.37 23.12 -0.86
N SER A 204 4.14 22.07 -1.70
CA SER A 204 4.68 22.04 -3.06
C SER A 204 4.06 23.14 -3.91
N HIS A 205 4.80 23.59 -4.94
CA HIS A 205 4.35 24.63 -5.89
C HIS A 205 4.54 24.19 -7.35
N LYS A 206 3.85 24.87 -8.27
CA LYS A 206 4.00 24.61 -9.72
C LYS A 206 5.45 24.81 -10.14
N GLY A 207 5.96 23.92 -10.97
CA GLY A 207 7.33 23.91 -11.45
C GLY A 207 8.30 23.12 -10.55
N GLN A 208 7.90 22.77 -9.35
CA GLN A 208 8.74 21.97 -8.45
C GLN A 208 8.92 20.56 -8.97
N VAL A 209 10.16 20.07 -8.93
CA VAL A 209 10.52 18.71 -9.35
C VAL A 209 10.45 17.76 -8.17
N TRP A 210 9.85 16.61 -8.40
CA TRP A 210 9.70 15.54 -7.43
C TRP A 210 10.17 14.22 -8.04
N LYS A 211 10.64 13.30 -7.19
CA LYS A 211 10.94 11.92 -7.55
C LYS A 211 9.83 11.01 -7.04
N PHE A 212 9.24 10.24 -7.94
CA PHE A 212 8.22 9.26 -7.60
C PHE A 212 8.65 7.86 -8.02
N LYS A 213 8.32 6.86 -7.17
CA LYS A 213 8.16 5.48 -7.64
C LYS A 213 6.76 5.36 -8.22
N LEU A 214 6.65 4.95 -9.48
CA LEU A 214 5.40 4.87 -10.23
C LEU A 214 5.17 3.44 -10.71
N TYR A 215 4.05 2.83 -10.31
CA TYR A 215 3.60 1.59 -10.91
C TYR A 215 2.82 1.91 -12.19
N LYS A 216 3.23 1.28 -13.30
CA LYS A 216 2.56 1.40 -14.59
C LYS A 216 1.49 0.32 -14.69
N ASP A 217 0.23 0.69 -14.53
CA ASP A 217 -0.92 -0.20 -14.68
C ASP A 217 -1.43 -0.11 -16.12
N GLU A 218 -1.31 -1.21 -16.87
CA GLU A 218 -1.78 -1.31 -18.25
C GLU A 218 -3.02 -2.18 -18.28
N THR A 219 -4.15 -1.60 -18.66
CA THR A 219 -5.41 -2.33 -18.80
C THR A 219 -5.92 -2.27 -20.24
N ILE A 220 -6.50 -3.37 -20.71
CA ILE A 220 -7.13 -3.40 -22.04
C ILE A 220 -8.62 -3.15 -21.87
N ARG A 221 -9.10 -2.02 -22.37
CA ARG A 221 -10.52 -1.71 -22.42
C ARG A 221 -11.11 -2.07 -23.78
N THR A 222 -12.29 -2.68 -23.74
CA THR A 222 -13.09 -2.89 -24.94
C THR A 222 -14.04 -1.71 -25.10
N ILE A 223 -13.84 -0.92 -26.14
CA ILE A 223 -14.70 0.22 -26.48
C ILE A 223 -15.75 -0.28 -27.46
N PRO A 224 -17.05 -0.18 -27.14
CA PRO A 224 -18.11 -0.49 -28.09
C PRO A 224 -17.94 0.33 -29.36
N GLY A 225 -18.28 -0.23 -30.50
CA GLY A 225 -18.36 0.55 -31.74
C GLY A 225 -19.48 1.61 -31.65
N ASP A 226 -19.32 2.70 -32.39
CA ASP A 226 -20.33 3.79 -32.46
C ASP A 226 -21.69 3.31 -32.97
N TYR A 227 -21.72 2.15 -33.64
CA TYR A 227 -22.90 1.53 -34.16
C TYR A 227 -22.95 0.04 -33.79
N PRO A 228 -24.17 -0.59 -33.67
CA PRO A 228 -24.33 -1.99 -33.26
C PRO A 228 -23.63 -3.04 -34.13
N TRP A 229 -23.33 -2.69 -35.39
CA TRP A 229 -22.63 -3.57 -36.33
C TRP A 229 -21.09 -3.37 -36.36
N GLN A 230 -20.57 -2.36 -35.67
CA GLN A 230 -19.14 -2.17 -35.58
C GLN A 230 -18.52 -3.11 -34.57
N GLN A 231 -17.42 -3.74 -34.94
CA GLN A 231 -16.64 -4.55 -34.02
C GLN A 231 -16.07 -3.66 -32.90
N PRO A 232 -16.17 -4.10 -31.64
CA PRO A 232 -15.58 -3.38 -30.54
C PRO A 232 -14.06 -3.28 -30.72
N LYS A 233 -13.51 -2.10 -30.44
CA LYS A 233 -12.07 -1.85 -30.47
C LYS A 233 -11.46 -2.13 -29.11
N LYS A 234 -10.25 -2.71 -29.12
CA LYS A 234 -9.44 -2.84 -27.91
C LYS A 234 -8.48 -1.67 -27.84
N GLU A 235 -8.48 -0.98 -26.71
CA GLU A 235 -7.55 0.11 -26.41
C GLU A 235 -6.77 -0.22 -25.15
N THR A 236 -5.44 0.00 -25.20
CA THR A 236 -4.61 -0.09 -24.01
C THR A 236 -4.66 1.24 -23.26
N VAL A 237 -5.18 1.20 -22.05
CA VAL A 237 -5.19 2.35 -21.14
C VAL A 237 -4.05 2.19 -20.17
N ILE A 238 -3.17 3.20 -20.13
CA ILE A 238 -2.04 3.26 -19.19
C ILE A 238 -2.42 4.22 -18.07
N LYS A 239 -2.26 3.76 -16.83
CA LYS A 239 -2.42 4.56 -15.62
C LYS A 239 -1.17 4.47 -14.78
N TYR A 240 -0.64 5.61 -14.35
CA TYR A 240 0.47 5.64 -13.40
C TYR A 240 -0.05 5.78 -11.97
N ILE A 241 0.30 4.82 -11.11
CA ILE A 241 -0.07 4.80 -9.69
C ILE A 241 1.14 5.24 -8.88
N PRO A 242 1.11 6.42 -8.25
CA PRO A 242 2.21 6.88 -7.41
C PRO A 242 2.31 6.07 -6.13
N LEU A 243 3.50 5.57 -5.81
CA LEU A 243 3.78 4.70 -4.66
C LEU A 243 4.52 5.43 -3.55
N THR A 244 5.63 6.08 -3.90
CA THR A 244 6.47 6.85 -2.98
C THR A 244 6.80 8.18 -3.63
N ALA A 245 6.88 9.25 -2.82
CA ALA A 245 7.22 10.60 -3.28
C ALA A 245 8.30 11.19 -2.37
N ILE A 246 9.37 11.69 -2.97
CA ILE A 246 10.41 12.47 -2.30
C ILE A 246 10.70 13.75 -3.10
N PRO A 247 11.06 14.87 -2.44
CA PRO A 247 11.49 16.05 -3.16
C PRO A 247 12.76 15.74 -3.96
N SER A 248 12.87 16.32 -5.15
CA SER A 248 14.11 16.27 -5.93
C SER A 248 15.06 17.39 -5.50
N GLU A 249 16.36 17.14 -5.60
CA GLU A 249 17.39 18.18 -5.49
C GLU A 249 17.51 19.00 -6.78
N THR A 250 16.84 18.55 -7.86
CA THR A 250 16.80 19.27 -9.13
C THR A 250 16.09 20.61 -8.95
N ALA A 251 16.70 21.68 -9.47
CA ALA A 251 16.10 23.01 -9.45
C ALA A 251 14.71 23.02 -10.09
N ASP A 252 13.85 23.94 -9.65
CA ASP A 252 12.52 24.08 -10.21
C ASP A 252 12.56 24.19 -11.74
N TRP A 253 11.63 23.55 -12.39
CA TRP A 253 11.55 23.47 -13.84
C TRP A 253 11.64 24.84 -14.56
N PHE A 254 11.13 25.89 -13.94
CA PHE A 254 11.22 27.26 -14.48
C PHE A 254 12.67 27.80 -14.60
N ASN A 255 13.60 27.17 -13.88
CA ASN A 255 15.03 27.53 -13.92
C ASN A 255 15.81 26.66 -14.91
N LEU A 256 15.18 25.64 -15.50
CA LEU A 256 15.78 24.86 -16.57
C LEU A 256 15.57 25.58 -17.91
N PRO A 257 16.58 25.67 -18.82
CA PRO A 257 16.38 26.21 -20.13
C PRO A 257 15.27 25.44 -20.84
N ILE A 258 14.24 26.18 -21.29
CA ILE A 258 13.03 25.64 -21.90
C ILE A 258 13.43 24.81 -23.14
N GLN A 259 13.44 23.48 -22.99
CA GLN A 259 13.57 22.54 -24.10
C GLN A 259 12.21 21.98 -24.56
N TYR A 260 11.13 22.36 -23.92
CA TYR A 260 9.80 21.86 -24.22
C TYR A 260 8.85 23.01 -24.48
N GLY A 261 8.71 23.36 -25.77
CA GLY A 261 7.61 24.20 -26.22
C GLY A 261 6.30 23.42 -26.04
N TYR A 262 5.37 23.98 -25.31
CA TYR A 262 3.97 23.61 -25.44
C TYR A 262 3.51 23.98 -26.87
N VAL A 263 3.07 22.97 -27.64
CA VAL A 263 2.25 23.16 -28.85
C VAL A 263 0.80 22.99 -28.45
#